data_96c2c8d6e931c5db5bcb159362ac8d9b
#
_entry.id   96c2c8d6e931c5db5bcb159362ac8d9b
#
_cell.length_a   1.000
_cell.length_b   1.000
_cell.length_c   1.000
_cell.angle_alpha   90.00
_cell.angle_beta   90.00
_cell.angle_gamma   90.00
#
_symmetry.space_group_name_H-M   'P 1'
#
loop_
_entity.id
_entity.type
_entity.pdbx_description
1 polymer ?
#
loop_
_entity_poly.entity_id
_entity_poly.type
_entity_poly.pdbx_seq_one_letter_code
_entity_poly.pdbx_strand_id
1 'polypeptide(L)'
;MKLKSGSITFEGERIDGKEGHEIVAKGICQSPEGRRIFPRMSVSENLDLGAFLRNDKEGIAADRERVLELFPRLAERINQKAGTMSGGEQQMLAVGRALIGSPSLLLLDEPSMGLAPVLVDMIFETIIKIKEQGTTILLVEQNALAALNVADRAYVLESGNIKLSGNAKDLISDPEVTKAYLGG
;
A
#
# COMPACT_ATOMS: atom_id res chain seq x y z
N MET A 1 -4.05 -2.86 18.26
CA MET A 1 -4.78 -1.76 18.91
C MET A 1 -6.23 -2.22 19.10
N LYS A 2 -6.84 -2.06 20.27
CA LYS A 2 -8.25 -2.44 20.47
C LYS A 2 -9.15 -1.27 20.08
N LEU A 3 -10.26 -1.54 19.37
CA LEU A 3 -11.28 -0.53 19.12
C LEU A 3 -11.90 -0.06 20.44
N LYS A 4 -12.17 1.24 20.57
CA LYS A 4 -12.93 1.78 21.69
C LYS A 4 -14.43 1.48 21.54
N SER A 5 -14.92 1.49 20.31
CA SER A 5 -16.34 1.20 19.93
C SER A 5 -16.42 0.87 18.44
N GLY A 6 -17.55 0.39 17.99
CA GLY A 6 -17.80 0.03 16.60
C GLY A 6 -17.31 -1.38 16.24
N SER A 7 -17.28 -1.67 14.94
CA SER A 7 -16.79 -2.94 14.38
C SER A 7 -16.17 -2.73 13.02
N ILE A 8 -15.25 -3.62 12.67
CA ILE A 8 -14.67 -3.69 11.32
C ILE A 8 -15.06 -5.02 10.71
N THR A 9 -15.63 -4.97 9.51
CA THR A 9 -15.98 -6.17 8.75
C THR A 9 -15.25 -6.19 7.41
N PHE A 10 -14.85 -7.38 6.99
CA PHE A 10 -14.25 -7.63 5.69
C PHE A 10 -14.94 -8.85 5.08
N GLU A 11 -15.46 -8.73 3.84
CA GLU A 11 -16.21 -9.77 3.15
C GLU A 11 -17.35 -10.39 4.02
N GLY A 12 -18.04 -9.54 4.78
CA GLY A 12 -19.13 -9.95 5.65
C GLY A 12 -18.72 -10.56 7.00
N GLU A 13 -17.43 -10.79 7.23
CA GLU A 13 -16.89 -11.33 8.47
C GLU A 13 -16.31 -10.23 9.34
N ARG A 14 -16.60 -10.28 10.64
CA ARG A 14 -16.02 -9.37 11.63
C ARG A 14 -14.54 -9.69 11.86
N ILE A 15 -13.68 -8.68 11.72
CA ILE A 15 -12.22 -8.83 11.81
C ILE A 15 -11.57 -8.07 12.97
N ASP A 16 -12.29 -7.17 13.64
CA ASP A 16 -11.77 -6.48 14.82
C ASP A 16 -11.49 -7.48 15.96
N GLY A 17 -10.32 -7.35 16.56
CA GLY A 17 -9.85 -8.26 17.60
C GLY A 17 -9.13 -9.53 17.13
N LYS A 18 -9.06 -9.76 15.81
CA LYS A 18 -8.22 -10.81 15.23
C LYS A 18 -6.73 -10.44 15.30
N GLU A 19 -5.88 -11.45 15.37
CA GLU A 19 -4.44 -11.28 15.32
C GLU A 19 -3.96 -10.95 13.90
N GLY A 20 -2.80 -10.26 13.78
CA GLY A 20 -2.30 -9.79 12.48
C GLY A 20 -2.16 -10.90 11.43
N HIS A 21 -1.69 -12.09 11.82
CA HIS A 21 -1.54 -13.22 10.92
C HIS A 21 -2.89 -13.76 10.43
N GLU A 22 -3.95 -13.70 11.25
CA GLU A 22 -5.30 -14.07 10.85
C GLU A 22 -5.88 -13.09 9.84
N ILE A 23 -5.55 -11.80 9.97
CA ILE A 23 -5.93 -10.74 9.03
C ILE A 23 -5.24 -10.95 7.67
N VAL A 24 -3.93 -11.23 7.69
CA VAL A 24 -3.17 -11.53 6.45
C VAL A 24 -3.71 -12.79 5.76
N ALA A 25 -4.04 -13.85 6.53
CA ALA A 25 -4.63 -15.07 5.99
C ALA A 25 -6.00 -14.86 5.31
N LYS A 26 -6.69 -13.75 5.60
CA LYS A 26 -7.93 -13.33 4.92
C LYS A 26 -7.69 -12.53 3.64
N GLY A 27 -6.45 -12.32 3.25
CA GLY A 27 -6.10 -11.56 2.05
C GLY A 27 -5.98 -10.05 2.28
N ILE A 28 -5.80 -9.59 3.51
CA ILE A 28 -5.51 -8.18 3.81
C ILE A 28 -4.02 -8.04 4.10
N CYS A 29 -3.27 -7.41 3.21
CA CYS A 29 -1.85 -7.11 3.42
C CYS A 29 -1.62 -5.61 3.55
N GLN A 30 -0.59 -5.21 4.32
CA GLN A 30 -0.28 -3.82 4.58
C GLN A 30 1.18 -3.49 4.25
N SER A 31 1.40 -2.36 3.58
CA SER A 31 2.66 -1.63 3.60
C SER A 31 2.52 -0.45 4.56
N PRO A 32 3.02 -0.55 5.79
CA PRO A 32 2.84 0.49 6.79
C PRO A 32 3.77 1.69 6.55
N GLU A 33 3.45 2.81 7.16
CA GLU A 33 4.29 4.00 7.23
C GLU A 33 5.72 3.65 7.70
N GLY A 34 6.72 4.36 7.17
CA GLY A 34 8.13 4.18 7.50
C GLY A 34 8.76 2.92 6.91
N ARG A 35 8.18 2.39 5.84
CA ARG A 35 8.71 1.27 5.00
C ARG A 35 8.77 -0.08 5.71
N ARG A 36 9.22 -0.14 6.97
CA ARG A 36 9.31 -1.34 7.82
C ARG A 36 9.91 -2.56 7.12
N ILE A 37 10.97 -2.33 6.32
CA ILE A 37 11.77 -3.40 5.73
C ILE A 37 12.70 -4.02 6.77
N PHE A 38 13.27 -5.20 6.47
CA PHE A 38 14.32 -5.84 7.25
C PHE A 38 15.69 -5.48 6.66
N PRO A 39 16.41 -4.47 7.21
CA PRO A 39 17.57 -3.85 6.56
C PRO A 39 18.78 -4.78 6.44
N ARG A 40 18.89 -5.78 7.31
CA ARG A 40 19.98 -6.76 7.30
C ARG A 40 19.77 -7.92 6.32
N MET A 41 18.52 -8.10 5.85
CA MET A 41 18.14 -9.10 4.88
C MET A 41 18.31 -8.54 3.45
N SER A 42 18.50 -9.43 2.48
CA SER A 42 18.48 -9.09 1.06
C SER A 42 17.11 -8.67 0.58
N VAL A 43 17.02 -8.12 -0.62
CA VAL A 43 15.73 -7.85 -1.31
C VAL A 43 14.94 -9.15 -1.44
N SER A 44 15.60 -10.23 -1.92
CA SER A 44 14.99 -11.56 -2.05
C SER A 44 14.36 -12.02 -0.74
N GLU A 45 15.12 -12.03 0.35
CA GLU A 45 14.64 -12.49 1.66
C GLU A 45 13.50 -11.62 2.21
N ASN A 46 13.52 -10.30 1.96
CA ASN A 46 12.39 -9.43 2.32
C ASN A 46 11.12 -9.79 1.55
N LEU A 47 11.23 -10.09 0.25
CA LEU A 47 10.08 -10.50 -0.57
C LEU A 47 9.54 -11.87 -0.10
N ASP A 48 10.43 -12.83 0.20
CA ASP A 48 10.05 -14.16 0.67
C ASP A 48 9.23 -14.13 1.96
N LEU A 49 9.49 -13.16 2.85
CA LEU A 49 8.66 -12.94 4.04
C LEU A 49 7.21 -12.55 3.72
N GLY A 50 6.94 -11.96 2.56
CA GLY A 50 5.58 -11.66 2.11
C GLY A 50 4.73 -12.91 1.91
N ALA A 51 5.36 -14.04 1.58
CA ALA A 51 4.71 -15.33 1.38
C ALA A 51 4.64 -16.21 2.65
N PHE A 52 5.01 -15.69 3.83
CA PHE A 52 5.19 -16.50 5.04
C PHE A 52 3.98 -17.40 5.41
N LEU A 53 2.76 -16.96 5.11
CA LEU A 53 1.54 -17.74 5.38
C LEU A 53 1.07 -18.58 4.18
N ARG A 54 1.79 -18.56 3.05
CA ARG A 54 1.41 -19.23 1.81
C ARG A 54 2.17 -20.54 1.64
N ASN A 55 1.52 -21.51 0.98
CA ASN A 55 2.09 -22.83 0.68
C ASN A 55 2.03 -23.18 -0.82
N ASP A 56 1.42 -22.31 -1.65
CA ASP A 56 1.24 -22.45 -3.09
C ASP A 56 2.49 -22.00 -3.86
N LYS A 57 3.47 -22.86 -4.00
CA LYS A 57 4.78 -22.54 -4.59
C LYS A 57 4.69 -21.90 -5.98
N GLU A 58 3.80 -22.38 -6.84
CA GLU A 58 3.61 -21.83 -8.20
C GLU A 58 3.03 -20.42 -8.15
N GLY A 59 2.01 -20.16 -7.31
CA GLY A 59 1.44 -18.84 -7.13
C GLY A 59 2.44 -17.86 -6.51
N ILE A 60 3.24 -18.29 -5.54
CA ILE A 60 4.31 -17.46 -4.95
C ILE A 60 5.34 -17.07 -6.02
N ALA A 61 5.74 -18.00 -6.90
CA ALA A 61 6.68 -17.74 -7.97
C ALA A 61 6.11 -16.73 -8.98
N ALA A 62 4.85 -16.89 -9.39
CA ALA A 62 4.17 -15.97 -10.28
C ALA A 62 4.01 -14.56 -9.68
N ASP A 63 3.61 -14.46 -8.41
CA ASP A 63 3.51 -13.16 -7.72
C ASP A 63 4.87 -12.50 -7.56
N ARG A 64 5.93 -13.28 -7.33
CA ARG A 64 7.30 -12.78 -7.28
C ARG A 64 7.74 -12.19 -8.62
N GLU A 65 7.48 -12.88 -9.73
CA GLU A 65 7.78 -12.41 -11.08
C GLU A 65 7.04 -11.10 -11.34
N ARG A 66 5.72 -11.06 -11.08
CA ARG A 66 4.89 -9.87 -11.20
C ARG A 66 5.44 -8.67 -10.39
N VAL A 67 5.87 -8.90 -9.15
CA VAL A 67 6.46 -7.84 -8.31
C VAL A 67 7.77 -7.33 -8.90
N LEU A 68 8.61 -8.20 -9.43
CA LEU A 68 9.88 -7.81 -10.05
C LEU A 68 9.68 -7.09 -11.39
N GLU A 69 8.61 -7.38 -12.12
CA GLU A 69 8.18 -6.60 -13.30
C GLU A 69 7.67 -5.21 -12.92
N LEU A 70 6.86 -5.09 -11.85
CA LEU A 70 6.40 -3.80 -11.32
C LEU A 70 7.55 -2.95 -10.80
N PHE A 71 8.57 -3.57 -10.24
CA PHE A 71 9.72 -2.91 -9.62
C PHE A 71 11.05 -3.42 -10.17
N PRO A 72 11.45 -3.08 -11.42
CA PRO A 72 12.67 -3.61 -12.05
C PRO A 72 13.96 -3.36 -11.24
N ARG A 73 14.00 -2.24 -10.48
CA ARG A 73 15.15 -1.93 -9.60
C ARG A 73 15.32 -2.94 -8.48
N LEU A 74 14.25 -3.61 -8.03
CA LEU A 74 14.37 -4.71 -7.07
C LEU A 74 14.97 -5.97 -7.72
N ALA A 75 14.61 -6.24 -8.99
CA ALA A 75 15.19 -7.35 -9.75
C ALA A 75 16.70 -7.19 -9.93
N GLU A 76 17.15 -5.98 -10.32
CA GLU A 76 18.58 -5.65 -10.49
C GLU A 76 19.38 -5.84 -9.18
N ARG A 77 18.73 -5.68 -8.03
CA ARG A 77 19.34 -5.65 -6.69
C ARG A 77 18.90 -6.80 -5.80
N ILE A 78 18.45 -7.90 -6.38
CA ILE A 78 17.76 -9.00 -5.68
C ILE A 78 18.55 -9.57 -4.50
N ASN A 79 19.89 -9.61 -4.61
CA ASN A 79 20.79 -10.10 -3.57
C ASN A 79 21.39 -8.98 -2.69
N GLN A 80 21.07 -7.71 -2.95
CA GLN A 80 21.58 -6.58 -2.18
C GLN A 80 20.89 -6.51 -0.81
N LYS A 81 21.62 -6.11 0.23
CA LYS A 81 21.02 -5.84 1.55
C LYS A 81 20.08 -4.64 1.47
N ALA A 82 18.84 -4.82 1.91
CA ALA A 82 17.79 -3.81 1.79
C ALA A 82 18.12 -2.49 2.50
N GLY A 83 18.88 -2.53 3.58
CA GLY A 83 19.31 -1.33 4.31
C GLY A 83 20.28 -0.43 3.55
N THR A 84 20.90 -0.93 2.46
CA THR A 84 21.84 -0.15 1.62
C THR A 84 21.17 0.47 0.38
N MET A 85 19.86 0.26 0.23
CA MET A 85 19.07 0.81 -0.88
C MET A 85 18.64 2.24 -0.58
N SER A 86 18.32 3.00 -1.65
CA SER A 86 17.71 4.33 -1.51
C SER A 86 16.32 4.25 -0.84
N GLY A 87 15.86 5.39 -0.30
CA GLY A 87 14.55 5.45 0.35
C GLY A 87 13.39 5.03 -0.56
N GLY A 88 13.44 5.39 -1.84
CA GLY A 88 12.43 4.98 -2.81
C GLY A 88 12.47 3.48 -3.12
N GLU A 89 13.65 2.90 -3.27
CA GLU A 89 13.80 1.45 -3.47
C GLU A 89 13.33 0.66 -2.25
N GLN A 90 13.58 1.17 -1.03
CA GLN A 90 13.05 0.56 0.20
C GLN A 90 11.52 0.64 0.26
N GLN A 91 10.92 1.72 -0.23
CA GLN A 91 9.45 1.86 -0.32
C GLN A 91 8.87 0.86 -1.31
N MET A 92 9.48 0.74 -2.50
CA MET A 92 9.10 -0.27 -3.50
C MET A 92 9.21 -1.70 -2.93
N LEU A 93 10.25 -1.98 -2.14
CA LEU A 93 10.42 -3.27 -1.48
C LEU A 93 9.32 -3.54 -0.43
N ALA A 94 8.92 -2.54 0.34
CA ALA A 94 7.84 -2.67 1.32
C ALA A 94 6.50 -2.98 0.65
N VAL A 95 6.16 -2.28 -0.43
CA VAL A 95 4.97 -2.54 -1.25
C VAL A 95 5.05 -3.91 -1.92
N GLY A 96 6.19 -4.24 -2.55
CA GLY A 96 6.43 -5.53 -3.20
C GLY A 96 6.26 -6.70 -2.22
N ARG A 97 6.80 -6.60 -1.02
CA ARG A 97 6.63 -7.61 0.03
C ARG A 97 5.15 -7.82 0.39
N ALA A 98 4.36 -6.75 0.47
CA ALA A 98 2.93 -6.88 0.75
C ALA A 98 2.19 -7.56 -0.42
N LEU A 99 2.59 -7.29 -1.67
CA LEU A 99 2.01 -7.91 -2.87
C LEU A 99 2.30 -9.40 -3.00
N ILE A 100 3.47 -9.88 -2.54
CA ILE A 100 3.78 -11.33 -2.49
C ILE A 100 2.77 -12.10 -1.63
N GLY A 101 2.09 -11.45 -0.69
CA GLY A 101 0.99 -12.01 0.07
C GLY A 101 -0.27 -12.32 -0.77
N SER A 102 -0.30 -11.94 -2.05
CA SER A 102 -1.45 -12.06 -2.96
C SER A 102 -2.75 -11.47 -2.37
N PRO A 103 -2.73 -10.18 -1.93
CA PRO A 103 -3.86 -9.61 -1.22
C PRO A 103 -5.07 -9.36 -2.13
N SER A 104 -6.28 -9.60 -1.62
CA SER A 104 -7.51 -9.05 -2.17
C SER A 104 -7.70 -7.59 -1.76
N LEU A 105 -7.14 -7.18 -0.59
CA LEU A 105 -7.10 -5.80 -0.13
C LEU A 105 -5.67 -5.43 0.31
N LEU A 106 -5.08 -4.46 -0.38
CA LEU A 106 -3.78 -3.89 -0.05
C LEU A 106 -3.96 -2.56 0.68
N LEU A 107 -3.44 -2.46 1.91
CA LEU A 107 -3.42 -1.22 2.68
C LEU A 107 -2.07 -0.53 2.46
N LEU A 108 -2.10 0.72 1.98
CA LEU A 108 -0.91 1.55 1.77
C LEU A 108 -1.01 2.78 2.68
N ASP A 109 -0.05 2.92 3.58
CA ASP A 109 -0.01 3.97 4.58
C ASP A 109 1.13 4.95 4.28
N GLU A 110 0.76 6.12 3.77
CA GLU A 110 1.64 7.20 3.32
C GLU A 110 2.82 6.72 2.43
N PRO A 111 2.55 5.98 1.33
CA PRO A 111 3.62 5.39 0.52
C PRO A 111 4.49 6.43 -0.20
N SER A 112 4.02 7.67 -0.37
CA SER A 112 4.79 8.74 -1.01
C SER A 112 5.64 9.57 -0.03
N MET A 113 5.46 9.40 1.28
CA MET A 113 6.09 10.25 2.28
C MET A 113 7.61 10.19 2.26
N GLY A 114 8.24 11.38 2.20
CA GLY A 114 9.70 11.51 2.21
C GLY A 114 10.41 11.00 0.96
N LEU A 115 9.69 10.88 -0.16
CA LEU A 115 10.25 10.58 -1.46
C LEU A 115 10.53 11.84 -2.27
N ALA A 116 11.51 11.75 -3.18
CA ALA A 116 11.73 12.78 -4.18
C ALA A 116 10.54 12.83 -5.18
N PRO A 117 10.21 13.99 -5.77
CA PRO A 117 9.03 14.15 -6.65
C PRO A 117 8.92 13.07 -7.74
N VAL A 118 9.99 12.78 -8.43
CA VAL A 118 10.05 11.75 -9.48
C VAL A 118 9.68 10.34 -8.95
N LEU A 119 9.99 10.04 -7.68
CA LEU A 119 9.63 8.77 -7.05
C LEU A 119 8.19 8.75 -6.54
N VAL A 120 7.64 9.92 -6.21
CA VAL A 120 6.21 10.08 -5.90
C VAL A 120 5.39 9.70 -7.13
N ASP A 121 5.69 10.29 -8.29
CA ASP A 121 4.99 9.95 -9.54
C ASP A 121 5.06 8.45 -9.84
N MET A 122 6.26 7.86 -9.72
CA MET A 122 6.47 6.43 -9.94
C MET A 122 5.64 5.54 -9.00
N ILE A 123 5.52 5.91 -7.72
CA ILE A 123 4.72 5.10 -6.77
C ILE A 123 3.23 5.17 -7.11
N PHE A 124 2.70 6.35 -7.51
CA PHE A 124 1.32 6.50 -7.93
C PHE A 124 1.02 5.76 -9.25
N GLU A 125 1.91 5.80 -10.23
CA GLU A 125 1.80 4.98 -11.44
C GLU A 125 1.76 3.48 -11.11
N THR A 126 2.56 3.06 -10.13
CA THR A 126 2.57 1.67 -9.68
C THR A 126 1.26 1.30 -8.97
N ILE A 127 0.69 2.21 -8.16
CA ILE A 127 -0.62 2.02 -7.53
C ILE A 127 -1.71 1.81 -8.59
N ILE A 128 -1.70 2.59 -9.68
CA ILE A 128 -2.62 2.42 -10.79
C ILE A 128 -2.47 1.02 -11.41
N LYS A 129 -1.24 0.58 -11.71
CA LYS A 129 -0.98 -0.75 -12.28
C LYS A 129 -1.46 -1.88 -11.37
N ILE A 130 -1.24 -1.77 -10.06
CA ILE A 130 -1.71 -2.76 -9.07
C ILE A 130 -3.24 -2.83 -9.07
N LYS A 131 -3.91 -1.68 -9.11
CA LYS A 131 -5.37 -1.57 -9.21
C LYS A 131 -5.91 -2.20 -10.51
N GLU A 132 -5.29 -1.92 -11.65
CA GLU A 132 -5.65 -2.49 -12.96
C GLU A 132 -5.50 -4.01 -13.00
N GLN A 133 -4.61 -4.58 -12.22
CA GLN A 133 -4.45 -6.02 -12.03
C GLN A 133 -5.51 -6.65 -11.09
N GLY A 134 -6.47 -5.86 -10.60
CA GLY A 134 -7.62 -6.33 -9.83
C GLY A 134 -7.44 -6.32 -8.31
N THR A 135 -6.33 -5.81 -7.77
CA THR A 135 -6.15 -5.67 -6.32
C THR A 135 -6.91 -4.44 -5.82
N THR A 136 -7.78 -4.62 -4.82
CA THR A 136 -8.41 -3.49 -4.14
C THR A 136 -7.39 -2.78 -3.24
N ILE A 137 -7.33 -1.46 -3.30
CA ILE A 137 -6.37 -0.67 -2.52
C ILE A 137 -7.11 0.29 -1.57
N LEU A 138 -6.74 0.28 -0.31
CA LEU A 138 -7.05 1.36 0.64
C LEU A 138 -5.77 2.17 0.85
N LEU A 139 -5.76 3.39 0.28
CA LEU A 139 -4.64 4.31 0.32
C LEU A 139 -4.88 5.38 1.38
N VAL A 140 -3.96 5.55 2.31
CA VAL A 140 -3.89 6.69 3.22
C VAL A 140 -2.76 7.59 2.74
N GLU A 141 -3.07 8.85 2.46
CA GLU A 141 -2.11 9.82 1.90
C GLU A 141 -2.37 11.24 2.38
N GLN A 142 -1.29 11.98 2.60
CA GLN A 142 -1.34 13.40 2.86
C GLN A 142 -1.37 14.22 1.55
N ASN A 143 -0.78 13.69 0.48
CA ASN A 143 -0.84 14.30 -0.85
C ASN A 143 -2.23 14.07 -1.48
N ALA A 144 -3.20 14.90 -1.06
CA ALA A 144 -4.59 14.76 -1.43
C ALA A 144 -4.82 14.76 -2.94
N LEU A 145 -4.13 15.65 -3.68
CA LEU A 145 -4.29 15.74 -5.14
C LEU A 145 -3.84 14.46 -5.83
N ALA A 146 -2.67 13.93 -5.48
CA ALA A 146 -2.17 12.70 -6.06
C ALA A 146 -3.08 11.51 -5.70
N ALA A 147 -3.53 11.42 -4.45
CA ALA A 147 -4.45 10.36 -4.01
C ALA A 147 -5.79 10.40 -4.75
N LEU A 148 -6.41 11.59 -4.88
CA LEU A 148 -7.68 11.76 -5.58
C LEU A 148 -7.58 11.43 -7.08
N ASN A 149 -6.43 11.67 -7.72
CA ASN A 149 -6.23 11.35 -9.13
C ASN A 149 -6.20 9.83 -9.42
N VAL A 150 -5.86 8.99 -8.45
CA VAL A 150 -5.77 7.53 -8.63
C VAL A 150 -6.95 6.78 -8.01
N ALA A 151 -7.67 7.41 -7.09
CA ALA A 151 -8.77 6.80 -6.36
C ALA A 151 -10.08 6.83 -7.16
N ASP A 152 -10.96 5.85 -6.91
CA ASP A 152 -12.36 5.88 -7.38
C ASP A 152 -13.23 6.63 -6.38
N ARG A 153 -12.97 6.44 -5.10
CA ARG A 153 -13.71 7.02 -3.98
C ARG A 153 -12.74 7.48 -2.89
N ALA A 154 -13.07 8.56 -2.20
CA ALA A 154 -12.25 9.05 -1.12
C ALA A 154 -13.06 9.50 0.11
N TYR A 155 -12.35 9.55 1.24
CA TYR A 155 -12.81 10.07 2.52
C TYR A 155 -11.78 11.09 3.01
N VAL A 156 -12.24 12.31 3.25
CA VAL A 156 -11.40 13.38 3.83
C VAL A 156 -11.56 13.35 5.34
N LEU A 157 -10.45 13.13 6.05
CA LEU A 157 -10.42 13.10 7.51
C LEU A 157 -9.86 14.41 8.05
N GLU A 158 -10.55 14.98 9.04
CA GLU A 158 -10.08 16.13 9.82
C GLU A 158 -10.25 15.82 11.30
N SER A 159 -9.14 15.90 12.06
CA SER A 159 -9.15 15.65 13.53
C SER A 159 -9.83 14.32 13.92
N GLY A 160 -9.61 13.26 13.12
CA GLY A 160 -10.16 11.93 13.38
C GLY A 160 -11.62 11.72 12.97
N ASN A 161 -12.26 12.71 12.34
CA ASN A 161 -13.62 12.62 11.85
C ASN A 161 -13.65 12.67 10.32
N ILE A 162 -14.59 11.93 9.70
CA ILE A 162 -14.84 12.04 8.27
C ILE A 162 -15.58 13.36 8.02
N LYS A 163 -14.91 14.28 7.32
CA LYS A 163 -15.43 15.59 6.95
C LYS A 163 -16.24 15.51 5.65
N LEU A 164 -15.67 14.89 4.64
CA LEU A 164 -16.25 14.71 3.32
C LEU A 164 -16.03 13.27 2.85
N SER A 165 -16.92 12.79 1.99
CA SER A 165 -16.76 11.51 1.32
C SER A 165 -17.51 11.48 0.00
N GLY A 166 -16.98 10.83 -1.02
CA GLY A 166 -17.61 10.76 -2.33
C GLY A 166 -16.73 10.15 -3.40
N ASN A 167 -17.16 10.27 -4.65
CA ASN A 167 -16.30 9.96 -5.79
C ASN A 167 -15.11 10.89 -5.82
N ALA A 168 -13.92 10.37 -6.09
CA ALA A 168 -12.69 11.17 -6.09
C ALA A 168 -12.75 12.32 -7.12
N LYS A 169 -13.34 12.09 -8.29
CA LYS A 169 -13.52 13.11 -9.33
C LYS A 169 -14.38 14.31 -8.87
N ASP A 170 -15.41 14.04 -8.06
CA ASP A 170 -16.26 15.09 -7.52
C ASP A 170 -15.52 15.88 -6.44
N LEU A 171 -14.76 15.18 -5.57
CA LEU A 171 -13.99 15.78 -4.50
C LEU A 171 -12.81 16.65 -4.99
N ILE A 172 -12.19 16.33 -6.11
CA ILE A 172 -11.16 17.19 -6.72
C ILE A 172 -11.70 18.59 -7.03
N SER A 173 -12.96 18.68 -7.43
CA SER A 173 -13.62 19.94 -7.81
C SER A 173 -14.34 20.61 -6.63
N ASP A 174 -14.32 20.02 -5.45
CA ASP A 174 -14.97 20.57 -4.26
C ASP A 174 -14.18 21.78 -3.71
N PRO A 175 -14.83 22.93 -3.52
CA PRO A 175 -14.17 24.15 -3.03
C PRO A 175 -13.53 23.99 -1.64
N GLU A 176 -14.14 23.20 -0.73
CA GLU A 176 -13.57 22.95 0.60
C GLU A 176 -12.29 22.12 0.50
N VAL A 177 -12.27 21.08 -0.35
CA VAL A 177 -11.10 20.25 -0.61
C VAL A 177 -10.01 21.07 -1.28
N THR A 178 -10.37 21.85 -2.31
CA THR A 178 -9.41 22.72 -3.03
C THR A 178 -8.75 23.70 -2.07
N LYS A 179 -9.52 24.39 -1.25
CA LYS A 179 -9.00 25.39 -0.30
C LYS A 179 -8.14 24.77 0.81
N ALA A 180 -8.52 23.60 1.32
CA ALA A 180 -7.87 23.00 2.49
C ALA A 180 -6.63 22.16 2.12
N TYR A 181 -6.63 21.52 0.94
CA TYR A 181 -5.66 20.46 0.62
C TYR A 181 -5.00 20.58 -0.75
N LEU A 182 -5.55 21.37 -1.70
CA LEU A 182 -5.02 21.47 -3.07
C LEU A 182 -4.33 22.80 -3.37
N GLY A 183 -4.15 23.66 -2.38
CA GLY A 183 -3.36 24.90 -2.52
C GLY A 183 -4.10 25.98 -3.33
N GLY A 184 -5.31 26.30 -2.91
CA GLY A 184 -6.05 27.46 -3.42
C GLY A 184 -5.47 28.78 -2.92
#